data_98cedf76ac12687ec4cfa780dff9f023
#
_entry.id   98cedf76ac12687ec4cfa780dff9f023
#
_cell.length_a   1.000
_cell.length_b   1.000
_cell.length_c   1.000
_cell.angle_alpha   90.00
_cell.angle_beta   90.00
_cell.angle_gamma   90.00
#
_symmetry.space_group_name_H-M   'P 1'
#
loop_
_entity.id
_entity.type
_entity.pdbx_description
1 polymer ?
#
loop_
_entity_poly.entity_id
_entity_poly.type
_entity_poly.pdbx_seq_one_letter_code
_entity_poly.pdbx_strand_id
1 'polypeptide(L)'
;MAGAAVLALLSSCVKDELHDTPHPDHGKVAVTADRTDRGEGIAVPEKWTVSIGDYTGEETGAVHAPDYLFEPGNYTLVAHNQPEGITVSGTTATVSTATGNWDGVGRFVGSAPGWLFASVQDVTIERDRDHAFTAAMRQQVRELTLVIEPTGDAADRITGIDAYLSGVAGAMDFASESYSDASNVELRFTPITEGADAGKWMATVRLLGIVGAQQKFTGTIVFADGNPQPMTLESDLTEKLKGFNEDKKTPLTLGCTMAETPTEGSFTATIDDWNTVAGDPVEAM
;
A
#
# COMPACT_ATOMS: atom_id res chain seq x y z
N MET A 1 29.85 -70.47 62.61
CA MET A 1 29.25 -70.36 61.27
C MET A 1 28.97 -68.89 61.08
N ALA A 2 29.78 -68.23 60.24
CA ALA A 2 29.67 -66.81 59.98
C ALA A 2 28.89 -66.60 58.65
N GLY A 3 27.79 -65.95 58.73
CA GLY A 3 26.99 -65.53 57.52
C GLY A 3 27.43 -64.18 57.03
N ALA A 4 28.04 -64.14 55.84
CA ALA A 4 28.40 -62.88 55.19
C ALA A 4 27.18 -62.38 54.46
N ALA A 5 26.69 -61.16 54.84
CA ALA A 5 25.71 -60.47 54.13
C ALA A 5 26.36 -59.64 52.99
N VAL A 6 26.10 -59.98 51.76
CA VAL A 6 26.53 -59.20 50.58
C VAL A 6 25.51 -58.08 50.36
N LEU A 7 25.95 -56.86 50.63
CA LEU A 7 25.20 -55.67 50.26
C LEU A 7 25.46 -55.41 48.77
N ALA A 8 24.45 -55.67 47.90
CA ALA A 8 24.45 -55.25 46.51
C ALA A 8 24.14 -53.77 46.48
N LEU A 9 25.12 -52.92 46.19
CA LEU A 9 24.94 -51.52 45.81
C LEU A 9 24.38 -51.47 44.42
N LEU A 10 23.09 -51.29 44.31
CA LEU A 10 22.44 -50.88 43.06
C LEU A 10 22.85 -49.42 42.82
N SER A 11 23.91 -49.19 42.08
CA SER A 11 24.10 -47.89 41.41
C SER A 11 23.04 -47.73 40.35
N SER A 12 21.95 -47.08 40.72
CA SER A 12 21.02 -46.50 39.74
C SER A 12 21.80 -45.43 38.98
N CYS A 13 22.34 -45.78 37.84
CA CYS A 13 22.63 -44.77 36.82
C CYS A 13 21.29 -44.12 36.48
N VAL A 14 20.96 -43.02 37.10
CA VAL A 14 20.05 -42.07 36.52
C VAL A 14 20.75 -41.63 35.23
N LYS A 15 20.34 -42.23 34.14
CA LYS A 15 20.63 -41.73 32.81
C LYS A 15 19.85 -40.44 32.78
N ASP A 16 20.50 -39.31 33.13
CA ASP A 16 20.04 -38.03 32.71
C ASP A 16 19.84 -38.20 31.21
N GLU A 17 18.58 -38.19 30.77
CA GLU A 17 18.29 -37.96 29.38
C GLU A 17 18.82 -36.55 29.11
N LEU A 18 20.10 -36.47 28.80
CA LEU A 18 20.68 -35.34 28.11
C LEU A 18 19.72 -35.16 26.91
N HIS A 19 18.95 -34.13 26.97
CA HIS A 19 18.09 -33.74 25.86
C HIS A 19 19.03 -33.46 24.70
N ASP A 20 19.24 -34.48 23.88
CA ASP A 20 20.03 -34.42 22.66
C ASP A 20 19.16 -33.75 21.58
N THR A 21 18.64 -32.58 21.95
CA THR A 21 17.79 -31.75 21.11
C THR A 21 18.70 -30.73 20.43
N PRO A 22 18.42 -30.40 19.16
CA PRO A 22 19.29 -29.54 18.34
C PRO A 22 19.53 -28.15 18.94
N HIS A 23 18.58 -27.63 19.75
CA HIS A 23 18.63 -26.26 20.29
C HIS A 23 17.94 -26.13 21.67
N PRO A 24 18.40 -26.80 22.73
CA PRO A 24 17.67 -26.99 24.00
C PRO A 24 17.26 -25.68 24.70
N ASP A 25 17.99 -24.59 24.50
CA ASP A 25 17.74 -23.30 25.17
C ASP A 25 17.13 -22.23 24.25
N HIS A 26 16.92 -22.54 23.00
CA HIS A 26 16.42 -21.62 21.98
C HIS A 26 15.27 -22.23 21.20
N GLY A 27 14.59 -21.40 20.40
CA GLY A 27 13.62 -21.82 19.40
C GLY A 27 14.12 -21.59 17.98
N LYS A 28 13.75 -22.45 17.06
CA LYS A 28 13.98 -22.27 15.62
C LYS A 28 12.72 -21.75 14.95
N VAL A 29 12.85 -20.86 13.97
CA VAL A 29 11.70 -20.24 13.29
C VAL A 29 11.80 -20.42 11.79
N ALA A 30 10.67 -20.79 11.18
CA ALA A 30 10.43 -20.69 9.75
C ALA A 30 9.20 -19.81 9.50
N VAL A 31 9.29 -18.88 8.55
CA VAL A 31 8.20 -17.97 8.20
C VAL A 31 7.80 -18.19 6.76
N THR A 32 6.53 -18.50 6.50
CA THR A 32 5.97 -18.60 5.16
C THR A 32 5.25 -17.30 4.81
N ALA A 33 5.64 -16.65 3.72
CA ALA A 33 4.92 -15.48 3.21
C ALA A 33 3.69 -15.93 2.41
N ASP A 34 2.50 -15.73 2.94
CA ASP A 34 1.25 -15.86 2.21
C ASP A 34 0.95 -14.53 1.49
N ARG A 35 1.02 -14.56 0.16
CA ARG A 35 0.82 -13.41 -0.74
C ARG A 35 -0.41 -13.59 -1.62
N THR A 36 -1.39 -14.36 -1.17
CA THR A 36 -2.61 -14.65 -1.93
C THR A 36 -3.64 -13.52 -1.84
N ASP A 37 -3.61 -12.73 -0.74
CA ASP A 37 -4.57 -11.63 -0.49
C ASP A 37 -4.15 -10.34 -1.22
N ARG A 38 -4.35 -10.31 -2.54
CA ARG A 38 -4.02 -9.19 -3.43
C ARG A 38 -5.09 -8.95 -4.48
N GLY A 39 -5.05 -7.75 -5.08
CA GLY A 39 -5.88 -7.41 -6.24
C GLY A 39 -5.54 -8.23 -7.48
N GLU A 40 -6.49 -8.34 -8.39
CA GLU A 40 -6.33 -9.04 -9.66
C GLU A 40 -5.24 -8.34 -10.52
N GLY A 41 -4.46 -9.13 -11.25
CA GLY A 41 -3.39 -8.61 -12.11
C GLY A 41 -2.14 -8.10 -11.38
N ILE A 42 -2.14 -8.00 -10.04
CA ILE A 42 -0.98 -7.53 -9.29
C ILE A 42 0.04 -8.65 -9.12
N ALA A 43 1.27 -8.41 -9.59
CA ALA A 43 2.35 -9.37 -9.48
C ALA A 43 2.78 -9.60 -8.02
N VAL A 44 3.17 -10.83 -7.71
CA VAL A 44 3.77 -11.16 -6.41
C VAL A 44 5.16 -10.54 -6.33
N PRO A 45 5.52 -9.82 -5.24
CA PRO A 45 6.86 -9.30 -5.05
C PRO A 45 7.90 -10.42 -5.05
N GLU A 46 9.02 -10.23 -5.75
CA GLU A 46 10.10 -11.21 -5.79
C GLU A 46 10.85 -11.31 -4.46
N LYS A 47 11.03 -10.16 -3.79
CA LYS A 47 11.77 -10.07 -2.52
C LYS A 47 10.88 -9.58 -1.40
N TRP A 48 11.13 -10.09 -0.22
CA TRP A 48 10.49 -9.63 0.99
C TRP A 48 11.47 -9.71 2.18
N THR A 49 11.21 -8.91 3.19
CA THR A 49 11.98 -8.81 4.44
C THR A 49 11.14 -9.36 5.57
N VAL A 50 11.76 -10.07 6.50
CA VAL A 50 11.15 -10.50 7.75
C VAL A 50 11.99 -10.00 8.92
N SER A 51 11.32 -9.49 9.96
CA SER A 51 11.96 -9.05 11.20
C SER A 51 11.25 -9.68 12.39
N ILE A 52 12.03 -10.17 13.38
CA ILE A 52 11.57 -10.74 14.64
C ILE A 52 12.53 -10.27 15.73
N GLY A 53 12.09 -9.36 16.60
CA GLY A 53 13.00 -8.71 17.56
C GLY A 53 14.13 -7.98 16.85
N ASP A 54 15.37 -8.30 17.20
CA ASP A 54 16.58 -7.71 16.58
C ASP A 54 17.01 -8.43 15.28
N TYR A 55 16.38 -9.55 14.95
CA TYR A 55 16.67 -10.30 13.74
C TYR A 55 15.97 -9.67 12.54
N THR A 56 16.70 -9.53 11.43
CA THR A 56 16.15 -9.15 10.13
C THR A 56 16.79 -9.99 9.04
N GLY A 57 15.96 -10.53 8.15
CA GLY A 57 16.39 -11.33 7.00
C GLY A 57 15.63 -10.96 5.74
N GLU A 58 16.27 -11.16 4.59
CA GLU A 58 15.65 -11.02 3.27
C GLU A 58 15.45 -12.40 2.64
N GLU A 59 14.40 -12.54 1.85
CA GLU A 59 14.05 -13.78 1.18
C GLU A 59 13.49 -13.51 -0.22
N THR A 60 13.76 -14.42 -1.15
CA THR A 60 13.18 -14.41 -2.51
C THR A 60 12.20 -15.56 -2.71
N GLY A 61 12.25 -16.57 -1.86
CA GLY A 61 11.33 -17.71 -1.86
C GLY A 61 10.02 -17.42 -1.13
N ALA A 62 9.21 -18.46 -0.99
CA ALA A 62 8.00 -18.39 -0.19
C ALA A 62 8.27 -18.58 1.31
N VAL A 63 9.38 -19.22 1.68
CA VAL A 63 9.70 -19.59 3.06
C VAL A 63 11.07 -19.05 3.44
N HIS A 64 11.13 -18.31 4.53
CA HIS A 64 12.36 -17.89 5.19
C HIS A 64 12.64 -18.79 6.39
N ALA A 65 13.71 -19.56 6.35
CA ALA A 65 14.11 -20.47 7.41
C ALA A 65 15.61 -20.29 7.72
N PRO A 66 15.96 -19.29 8.53
CA PRO A 66 17.35 -18.97 8.85
C PRO A 66 17.97 -20.00 9.80
N ASP A 67 19.28 -20.11 9.76
CA ASP A 67 20.04 -20.87 10.79
C ASP A 67 20.19 -20.10 12.13
N TYR A 68 19.41 -19.02 12.29
CA TYR A 68 19.38 -18.23 13.51
C TYR A 68 18.49 -18.89 14.57
N LEU A 69 18.97 -18.94 15.80
CA LEU A 69 18.25 -19.47 16.95
C LEU A 69 17.78 -18.31 17.83
N PHE A 70 16.50 -18.28 18.12
CA PHE A 70 15.85 -17.21 18.88
C PHE A 70 15.77 -17.59 20.36
N GLU A 71 15.99 -16.63 21.25
CA GLU A 71 15.69 -16.80 22.66
C GLU A 71 14.16 -16.97 22.84
N PRO A 72 13.74 -17.80 23.82
CA PRO A 72 12.32 -17.94 24.14
C PRO A 72 11.73 -16.62 24.61
N GLY A 73 10.56 -16.27 24.06
CA GLY A 73 9.91 -14.99 24.38
C GLY A 73 8.74 -14.66 23.47
N ASN A 74 8.16 -13.50 23.73
CA ASN A 74 7.12 -12.92 22.88
C ASN A 74 7.76 -11.87 21.97
N TYR A 75 7.44 -11.93 20.70
CA TYR A 75 8.00 -11.07 19.65
C TYR A 75 6.88 -10.56 18.74
N THR A 76 7.12 -9.43 18.11
CA THR A 76 6.35 -9.01 16.95
C THR A 76 7.10 -9.44 15.69
N LEU A 77 6.46 -10.25 14.87
CA LEU A 77 6.93 -10.62 13.54
C LEU A 77 6.38 -9.61 12.54
N VAL A 78 7.28 -8.99 11.79
CA VAL A 78 6.96 -8.07 10.71
C VAL A 78 7.50 -8.63 9.40
N ALA A 79 6.65 -8.70 8.38
CA ALA A 79 7.06 -9.10 7.04
C ALA A 79 6.55 -8.08 6.02
N HIS A 80 7.40 -7.66 5.09
CA HIS A 80 7.03 -6.72 4.02
C HIS A 80 7.96 -6.84 2.82
N ASN A 81 7.49 -6.43 1.63
CA ASN A 81 8.38 -6.16 0.51
C ASN A 81 8.91 -4.71 0.57
N GLN A 82 9.85 -4.40 -0.31
CA GLN A 82 10.41 -3.04 -0.46
C GLN A 82 10.06 -2.52 -1.86
N PRO A 83 8.88 -1.93 -2.05
CA PRO A 83 8.48 -1.41 -3.34
C PRO A 83 9.18 -0.09 -3.67
N GLU A 84 9.30 0.21 -4.95
CA GLU A 84 9.79 1.51 -5.39
C GLU A 84 8.93 2.66 -4.84
N GLY A 85 9.57 3.76 -4.45
CA GLY A 85 8.88 4.95 -3.95
C GLY A 85 8.26 4.83 -2.55
N ILE A 86 8.46 3.70 -1.84
CA ILE A 86 8.06 3.54 -0.44
C ILE A 86 9.24 3.05 0.38
N THR A 87 9.48 3.70 1.51
CA THR A 87 10.43 3.25 2.52
C THR A 87 9.66 2.68 3.70
N VAL A 88 10.06 1.49 4.18
CA VAL A 88 9.49 0.86 5.37
C VAL A 88 10.50 0.90 6.50
N SER A 89 10.07 1.35 7.68
CA SER A 89 10.87 1.35 8.92
C SER A 89 9.99 0.85 10.06
N GLY A 90 10.35 -0.31 10.62
CA GLY A 90 9.47 -1.02 11.55
C GLY A 90 8.13 -1.35 10.89
N THR A 91 7.05 -0.80 11.41
CA THR A 91 5.68 -0.94 10.88
C THR A 91 5.20 0.27 10.07
N THR A 92 6.05 1.28 9.90
CA THR A 92 5.69 2.51 9.20
C THR A 92 6.20 2.49 7.77
N ALA A 93 5.29 2.65 6.83
CA ALA A 93 5.56 2.87 5.42
C ALA A 93 5.43 4.36 5.09
N THR A 94 6.40 4.92 4.37
CA THR A 94 6.43 6.33 3.97
C THR A 94 6.64 6.45 2.47
N VAL A 95 5.76 7.19 1.79
CA VAL A 95 5.88 7.48 0.35
C VAL A 95 6.93 8.56 0.13
N SER A 96 7.79 8.36 -0.86
CA SER A 96 8.79 9.34 -1.26
C SER A 96 8.14 10.64 -1.68
N THR A 97 8.75 11.76 -1.28
CA THR A 97 8.33 13.09 -1.74
C THR A 97 8.58 13.26 -3.23
N ALA A 98 7.65 13.93 -3.88
CA ALA A 98 7.80 14.38 -5.26
C ALA A 98 7.80 15.91 -5.30
N THR A 99 8.39 16.47 -6.36
CA THR A 99 8.28 17.90 -6.65
C THR A 99 6.97 18.12 -7.39
N GLY A 100 6.06 18.90 -6.80
CA GLY A 100 4.84 19.33 -7.49
C GLY A 100 5.08 20.59 -8.31
N ASN A 101 4.28 20.78 -9.36
CA ASN A 101 4.33 21.98 -10.23
C ASN A 101 3.42 23.12 -9.74
N TRP A 102 3.02 23.08 -8.45
CA TRP A 102 2.02 23.98 -7.88
C TRP A 102 2.65 24.91 -6.86
N ASP A 103 2.83 26.16 -7.21
CA ASP A 103 3.39 27.17 -6.32
C ASP A 103 2.49 27.41 -5.09
N GLY A 104 3.11 27.37 -3.91
CA GLY A 104 2.40 27.61 -2.64
C GLY A 104 1.54 26.45 -2.15
N VAL A 105 1.46 25.34 -2.88
CA VAL A 105 0.80 24.12 -2.43
C VAL A 105 1.80 23.27 -1.62
N GLY A 106 1.34 22.64 -0.57
CA GLY A 106 2.17 21.88 0.37
C GLY A 106 2.91 20.70 -0.25
N ARG A 107 3.31 19.75 0.60
CA ARG A 107 4.09 18.57 0.20
C ARG A 107 3.34 17.70 -0.82
N PHE A 108 4.06 17.23 -1.82
CA PHE A 108 3.61 16.21 -2.76
C PHE A 108 4.29 14.87 -2.51
N VAL A 109 3.58 13.77 -2.76
CA VAL A 109 4.11 12.41 -2.78
C VAL A 109 4.09 11.85 -4.20
N GLY A 110 4.87 10.79 -4.45
CA GLY A 110 4.88 10.11 -5.73
C GLY A 110 3.51 9.57 -6.11
N SER A 111 3.11 9.72 -7.36
CA SER A 111 1.80 9.34 -7.88
C SER A 111 1.67 7.84 -8.20
N ALA A 112 2.78 7.12 -8.33
CA ALA A 112 2.80 5.72 -8.72
C ALA A 112 3.78 4.90 -7.88
N PRO A 113 3.68 4.90 -6.52
CA PRO A 113 4.53 4.04 -5.70
C PRO A 113 4.29 2.57 -6.05
N GLY A 114 5.29 1.72 -5.81
CA GLY A 114 5.17 0.28 -6.01
C GLY A 114 4.13 -0.35 -5.08
N TRP A 115 3.71 -1.57 -5.38
CA TRP A 115 2.76 -2.30 -4.56
C TRP A 115 3.42 -2.78 -3.27
N LEU A 116 2.97 -2.26 -2.13
CA LEU A 116 3.40 -2.67 -0.80
C LEU A 116 2.49 -3.79 -0.29
N PHE A 117 3.12 -4.86 0.18
CA PHE A 117 2.49 -5.94 0.92
C PHE A 117 3.15 -6.03 2.29
N ALA A 118 2.36 -6.12 3.35
CA ALA A 118 2.87 -6.17 4.71
C ALA A 118 2.04 -7.07 5.61
N SER A 119 2.68 -7.62 6.63
CA SER A 119 2.07 -8.41 7.69
C SER A 119 2.70 -8.05 9.02
N VAL A 120 1.90 -7.96 10.06
CA VAL A 120 2.35 -7.82 11.46
C VAL A 120 1.57 -8.82 12.29
N GLN A 121 2.27 -9.56 13.15
CA GLN A 121 1.64 -10.48 14.10
C GLN A 121 2.51 -10.68 15.32
N ASP A 122 1.88 -10.88 16.46
CA ASP A 122 2.58 -11.31 17.67
C ASP A 122 2.80 -12.81 17.63
N VAL A 123 4.02 -13.24 17.97
CA VAL A 123 4.43 -14.64 17.98
C VAL A 123 5.11 -14.97 19.30
N THR A 124 4.93 -16.19 19.76
CA THR A 124 5.64 -16.72 20.93
C THR A 124 6.64 -17.77 20.47
N ILE A 125 7.89 -17.63 20.87
CA ILE A 125 8.96 -18.59 20.62
C ILE A 125 9.22 -19.33 21.92
N GLU A 126 9.12 -20.64 21.87
CA GLU A 126 9.35 -21.54 23.03
C GLU A 126 10.72 -22.18 22.90
N ARG A 127 11.24 -22.57 24.06
CA ARG A 127 12.50 -23.32 24.19
C ARG A 127 12.38 -24.67 23.49
N ASP A 128 13.44 -25.06 22.81
CA ASP A 128 13.60 -26.38 22.18
C ASP A 128 12.47 -26.78 21.25
N ARG A 129 11.97 -25.78 20.47
CA ARG A 129 10.91 -26.00 19.51
C ARG A 129 11.20 -25.37 18.16
N ASP A 130 10.76 -26.08 17.12
CA ASP A 130 10.66 -25.56 15.77
C ASP A 130 9.27 -24.89 15.59
N HIS A 131 9.28 -23.61 15.25
CA HIS A 131 8.08 -22.81 15.01
C HIS A 131 7.92 -22.56 13.52
N ALA A 132 6.70 -22.70 13.04
CA ALA A 132 6.30 -22.34 11.67
C ALA A 132 5.21 -21.28 11.74
N PHE A 133 5.51 -20.07 11.27
CA PHE A 133 4.56 -18.97 11.19
C PHE A 133 4.17 -18.68 9.75
N THR A 134 2.95 -18.23 9.55
CA THR A 134 2.49 -17.73 8.24
C THR A 134 2.26 -16.23 8.33
N ALA A 135 3.04 -15.46 7.58
CA ALA A 135 2.86 -14.03 7.43
C ALA A 135 1.84 -13.78 6.31
N ALA A 136 0.61 -13.41 6.69
CA ALA A 136 -0.43 -13.01 5.74
C ALA A 136 -0.12 -11.58 5.22
N MET A 137 0.62 -11.51 4.12
CA MET A 137 1.07 -10.26 3.53
C MET A 137 -0.09 -9.60 2.75
N ARG A 138 -0.73 -8.63 3.39
CA ARG A 138 -1.86 -7.89 2.81
C ARG A 138 -1.38 -6.73 1.98
N GLN A 139 -2.08 -6.46 0.89
CA GLN A 139 -1.86 -5.27 0.06
C GLN A 139 -2.16 -3.98 0.83
N GLN A 140 -1.24 -3.01 0.79
CA GLN A 140 -1.35 -1.73 1.50
C GLN A 140 -1.57 -0.52 0.59
N VAL A 141 -1.31 -0.67 -0.70
CA VAL A 141 -1.48 0.38 -1.71
C VAL A 141 -2.72 0.10 -2.53
N ARG A 142 -3.52 1.14 -2.79
CA ARG A 142 -4.72 1.07 -3.63
C ARG A 142 -4.61 2.00 -4.82
N GLU A 143 -5.19 1.60 -5.93
CA GLU A 143 -5.30 2.40 -7.14
C GLU A 143 -6.56 3.27 -7.12
N LEU A 144 -6.40 4.53 -7.53
CA LEU A 144 -7.48 5.48 -7.78
C LEU A 144 -7.37 5.97 -9.21
N THR A 145 -8.45 5.80 -9.97
CA THR A 145 -8.60 6.35 -11.33
C THR A 145 -9.68 7.41 -11.34
N LEU A 146 -9.36 8.57 -11.88
CA LEU A 146 -10.31 9.65 -12.10
C LEU A 146 -10.53 9.82 -13.59
N VAL A 147 -11.81 9.86 -14.02
CA VAL A 147 -12.22 10.03 -15.42
C VAL A 147 -13.06 11.29 -15.53
N ILE A 148 -12.68 12.19 -16.42
CA ILE A 148 -13.41 13.42 -16.73
C ILE A 148 -13.94 13.32 -18.14
N GLU A 149 -15.24 13.50 -18.31
CA GLU A 149 -15.93 13.60 -19.61
C GLU A 149 -16.25 15.06 -19.91
N PRO A 150 -15.44 15.75 -20.74
CA PRO A 150 -15.72 17.11 -21.13
C PRO A 150 -16.96 17.19 -22.03
N THR A 151 -17.77 18.21 -21.82
CA THR A 151 -18.94 18.52 -22.67
C THR A 151 -18.94 20.00 -23.00
N GLY A 152 -19.55 20.35 -24.10
CA GLY A 152 -19.62 21.73 -24.60
C GLY A 152 -18.73 21.97 -25.83
N ASP A 153 -18.79 23.19 -26.35
CA ASP A 153 -18.18 23.55 -27.65
C ASP A 153 -16.64 23.63 -27.61
N ALA A 154 -16.05 23.75 -26.42
CA ALA A 154 -14.60 23.79 -26.25
C ALA A 154 -13.97 22.42 -25.86
N ALA A 155 -14.76 21.36 -25.68
CA ALA A 155 -14.28 20.03 -25.30
C ALA A 155 -13.16 19.52 -26.22
N ASP A 156 -13.35 19.66 -27.54
CA ASP A 156 -12.37 19.23 -28.55
C ASP A 156 -11.09 20.11 -28.61
N ARG A 157 -11.08 21.21 -27.86
CA ARG A 157 -9.95 22.16 -27.81
C ARG A 157 -9.09 21.98 -26.56
N ILE A 158 -9.47 21.08 -25.66
CA ILE A 158 -8.67 20.80 -24.47
C ILE A 158 -7.36 20.14 -24.92
N THR A 159 -6.23 20.72 -24.48
CA THR A 159 -4.89 20.21 -24.76
C THR A 159 -4.21 19.61 -23.53
N GLY A 160 -4.75 19.89 -22.34
CA GLY A 160 -4.22 19.34 -21.09
C GLY A 160 -5.15 19.62 -19.91
N ILE A 161 -5.07 18.76 -18.92
CA ILE A 161 -5.67 18.94 -17.60
C ILE A 161 -4.56 18.67 -16.57
N ASP A 162 -4.06 19.73 -15.92
CA ASP A 162 -3.11 19.65 -14.84
C ASP A 162 -3.87 19.69 -13.52
N ALA A 163 -3.69 18.69 -12.65
CA ALA A 163 -4.45 18.62 -11.42
C ALA A 163 -3.68 17.98 -10.26
N TYR A 164 -4.21 18.15 -9.06
CA TYR A 164 -3.77 17.42 -7.88
C TYR A 164 -4.94 17.07 -6.97
N LEU A 165 -4.74 16.04 -6.14
CA LEU A 165 -5.64 15.64 -5.07
C LEU A 165 -4.93 15.89 -3.74
N SER A 166 -5.60 16.62 -2.83
CA SER A 166 -5.13 16.83 -1.47
C SER A 166 -5.63 15.74 -0.51
N GLY A 167 -5.07 15.69 0.70
CA GLY A 167 -5.53 14.77 1.74
C GLY A 167 -5.15 13.30 1.47
N VAL A 168 -4.09 13.06 0.72
CA VAL A 168 -3.50 11.73 0.56
C VAL A 168 -2.51 11.45 1.68
N ALA A 169 -2.38 10.20 2.10
CA ALA A 169 -1.47 9.81 3.16
C ALA A 169 -0.03 9.71 2.63
N GLY A 170 0.87 10.49 3.23
CA GLY A 170 2.31 10.39 3.00
C GLY A 170 2.95 9.25 3.79
N ALA A 171 2.32 8.80 4.87
CA ALA A 171 2.77 7.68 5.68
C ALA A 171 1.60 6.86 6.24
N MET A 172 1.88 5.59 6.55
CA MET A 172 0.94 4.65 7.15
C MET A 172 1.68 3.74 8.12
N ASP A 173 1.16 3.56 9.31
CA ASP A 173 1.54 2.48 10.20
C ASP A 173 0.61 1.28 9.95
N PHE A 174 1.14 0.20 9.39
CA PHE A 174 0.34 -0.95 8.99
C PHE A 174 0.08 -1.95 10.14
N ALA A 175 0.65 -1.72 11.33
CA ALA A 175 0.28 -2.46 12.53
C ALA A 175 -1.00 -1.92 13.17
N SER A 176 -1.15 -0.60 13.21
CA SER A 176 -2.33 0.09 13.75
C SER A 176 -3.34 0.51 12.67
N GLU A 177 -3.02 0.30 11.39
CA GLU A 177 -3.78 0.76 10.22
C GLU A 177 -4.08 2.28 10.27
N SER A 178 -3.13 3.05 10.84
CA SER A 178 -3.26 4.50 10.97
C SER A 178 -2.52 5.24 9.86
N TYR A 179 -3.11 6.35 9.40
CA TYR A 179 -2.59 7.16 8.29
C TYR A 179 -2.16 8.53 8.80
N SER A 180 -1.06 9.03 8.26
CA SER A 180 -0.47 10.31 8.67
C SER A 180 0.19 11.05 7.50
N ASP A 181 0.82 12.19 7.79
CA ASP A 181 1.54 13.02 6.82
C ASP A 181 0.66 13.45 5.64
N ALA A 182 -0.44 14.15 5.95
CA ALA A 182 -1.33 14.71 4.94
C ALA A 182 -0.54 15.44 3.84
N SER A 183 -0.70 14.97 2.62
CA SER A 183 0.07 15.39 1.45
C SER A 183 -0.85 15.57 0.26
N ASN A 184 -0.27 15.97 -0.87
CA ASN A 184 -0.95 16.04 -2.16
C ASN A 184 -0.35 15.01 -3.11
N VAL A 185 -1.10 14.63 -4.15
CA VAL A 185 -0.60 13.83 -5.27
C VAL A 185 -0.94 14.50 -6.58
N GLU A 186 0.03 14.57 -7.49
CA GLU A 186 -0.19 15.08 -8.84
C GLU A 186 -1.03 14.09 -9.65
N LEU A 187 -2.02 14.61 -10.35
CA LEU A 187 -2.89 13.86 -11.24
C LEU A 187 -2.56 14.25 -12.69
N ARG A 188 -1.97 13.32 -13.43
CA ARG A 188 -1.60 13.53 -14.82
C ARG A 188 -2.70 12.95 -15.71
N PHE A 189 -3.56 13.81 -16.21
CA PHE A 189 -4.61 13.40 -17.11
C PHE A 189 -4.07 13.21 -18.52
N THR A 190 -4.48 12.09 -19.13
CA THR A 190 -4.23 11.77 -20.54
C THR A 190 -5.55 11.56 -21.27
N PRO A 191 -5.67 12.00 -22.52
CA PRO A 191 -6.88 11.76 -23.30
C PRO A 191 -7.01 10.29 -23.68
N ILE A 192 -8.22 9.75 -23.57
CA ILE A 192 -8.58 8.43 -24.12
C ILE A 192 -8.94 8.64 -25.59
N THR A 193 -8.17 8.03 -26.49
CA THR A 193 -8.30 8.26 -27.93
C THR A 193 -9.12 7.20 -28.66
N GLU A 194 -9.36 6.05 -28.02
CA GLU A 194 -10.02 4.90 -28.64
C GLU A 194 -11.07 4.26 -27.71
N GLY A 195 -11.95 3.46 -28.28
CA GLY A 195 -12.96 2.71 -27.56
C GLY A 195 -14.20 3.52 -27.19
N ALA A 196 -14.99 3.00 -26.25
CA ALA A 196 -16.26 3.60 -25.82
C ALA A 196 -16.07 4.91 -25.03
N ASP A 197 -14.89 5.09 -24.42
CA ASP A 197 -14.55 6.25 -23.60
C ASP A 197 -13.70 7.29 -24.36
N ALA A 198 -13.57 7.16 -25.69
CA ALA A 198 -12.85 8.12 -26.51
C ALA A 198 -13.39 9.55 -26.32
N GLY A 199 -12.48 10.51 -26.13
CA GLY A 199 -12.82 11.91 -25.83
C GLY A 199 -12.82 12.24 -24.33
N LYS A 200 -12.79 11.23 -23.46
CA LYS A 200 -12.61 11.43 -22.00
C LYS A 200 -11.12 11.59 -21.65
N TRP A 201 -10.88 12.12 -20.46
CA TRP A 201 -9.55 12.28 -19.88
C TRP A 201 -9.43 11.43 -18.63
N MET A 202 -8.30 10.74 -18.46
CA MET A 202 -8.10 9.81 -17.36
C MET A 202 -6.77 10.08 -16.65
N ALA A 203 -6.79 10.02 -15.32
CA ALA A 203 -5.59 10.00 -14.48
C ALA A 203 -5.67 8.84 -13.49
N THR A 204 -4.61 8.05 -13.40
CA THR A 204 -4.50 6.94 -12.45
C THR A 204 -3.34 7.18 -11.51
N VAL A 205 -3.58 7.01 -10.21
CA VAL A 205 -2.57 7.13 -9.16
C VAL A 205 -2.67 5.94 -8.19
N ARG A 206 -1.57 5.61 -7.53
CA ARG A 206 -1.51 4.62 -6.47
C ARG A 206 -1.22 5.30 -5.13
N LEU A 207 -2.01 4.98 -4.11
CA LEU A 207 -1.97 5.66 -2.82
C LEU A 207 -1.86 4.64 -1.68
N LEU A 208 -1.09 4.97 -0.63
CA LEU A 208 -1.15 4.24 0.65
C LEU A 208 -2.55 4.37 1.26
N GLY A 209 -3.15 5.55 1.14
CA GLY A 209 -4.48 5.85 1.64
C GLY A 209 -4.80 7.33 1.57
N ILE A 210 -5.89 7.69 2.21
CA ILE A 210 -6.31 9.07 2.42
C ILE A 210 -6.26 9.41 3.91
N VAL A 211 -6.06 10.70 4.22
CA VAL A 211 -5.93 11.20 5.59
C VAL A 211 -6.47 12.63 5.69
N GLY A 212 -6.89 13.01 6.88
CA GLY A 212 -7.45 14.34 7.14
C GLY A 212 -8.96 14.42 6.89
N ALA A 213 -9.50 15.60 7.12
CA ALA A 213 -10.94 15.83 7.08
C ALA A 213 -11.48 16.13 5.67
N GLN A 214 -10.61 16.43 4.71
CA GLN A 214 -11.01 16.84 3.37
C GLN A 214 -10.05 16.28 2.30
N GLN A 215 -10.63 15.80 1.21
CA GLN A 215 -9.94 15.40 -0.02
C GLN A 215 -10.45 16.27 -1.16
N LYS A 216 -9.63 17.25 -1.57
CA LYS A 216 -9.99 18.22 -2.59
C LYS A 216 -9.24 17.96 -3.88
N PHE A 217 -9.98 17.82 -4.97
CA PHE A 217 -9.47 17.90 -6.33
C PHE A 217 -9.31 19.36 -6.73
N THR A 218 -8.15 19.72 -7.25
CA THR A 218 -7.91 21.04 -7.85
C THR A 218 -7.20 20.83 -9.17
N GLY A 219 -7.74 21.40 -10.23
CA GLY A 219 -7.21 21.24 -11.59
C GLY A 219 -7.26 22.53 -12.38
N THR A 220 -6.46 22.57 -13.45
CA THR A 220 -6.46 23.62 -14.46
C THR A 220 -6.60 22.98 -15.84
N ILE A 221 -7.61 23.40 -16.58
CA ILE A 221 -7.81 22.98 -17.98
C ILE A 221 -7.05 23.96 -18.86
N VAL A 222 -6.30 23.42 -19.80
CA VAL A 222 -5.54 24.17 -20.82
C VAL A 222 -6.16 23.91 -22.17
N PHE A 223 -6.39 24.97 -22.93
CA PHE A 223 -6.99 24.92 -24.26
C PHE A 223 -6.01 25.28 -25.37
N ALA A 224 -6.29 24.80 -26.58
CA ALA A 224 -5.54 25.16 -27.77
C ALA A 224 -5.56 26.69 -28.00
N ASP A 225 -4.39 27.23 -28.35
CA ASP A 225 -4.20 28.66 -28.64
C ASP A 225 -4.53 29.59 -27.44
N GLY A 226 -4.66 29.05 -26.22
CA GLY A 226 -5.03 29.79 -25.03
C GLY A 226 -6.43 30.41 -25.09
N ASN A 227 -7.34 29.86 -25.89
CA ASN A 227 -8.71 30.36 -26.04
C ASN A 227 -9.71 29.19 -25.98
N PRO A 228 -10.54 29.03 -24.91
CA PRO A 228 -10.57 29.93 -23.74
C PRO A 228 -9.24 30.02 -22.98
N GLN A 229 -9.13 31.05 -22.11
CA GLN A 229 -8.01 31.09 -21.15
C GLN A 229 -8.08 29.86 -20.24
N PRO A 230 -6.95 29.40 -19.64
CA PRO A 230 -6.95 28.29 -18.72
C PRO A 230 -7.98 28.47 -17.60
N MET A 231 -8.74 27.42 -17.30
CA MET A 231 -9.81 27.44 -16.30
C MET A 231 -9.47 26.55 -15.11
N THR A 232 -9.71 27.07 -13.90
CA THR A 232 -9.52 26.30 -12.67
C THR A 232 -10.79 25.51 -12.35
N LEU A 233 -10.61 24.24 -12.01
CA LEU A 233 -11.64 23.32 -11.52
C LEU A 233 -11.35 22.97 -10.06
N GLU A 234 -12.38 22.94 -9.24
CA GLU A 234 -12.29 22.46 -7.87
C GLU A 234 -13.47 21.53 -7.57
N SER A 235 -13.23 20.46 -6.85
CA SER A 235 -14.27 19.54 -6.40
C SER A 235 -13.87 18.87 -5.09
N ASP A 236 -14.83 18.65 -4.21
CA ASP A 236 -14.67 17.93 -2.95
C ASP A 236 -14.99 16.44 -3.16
N LEU A 237 -13.97 15.59 -3.02
CA LEU A 237 -14.10 14.14 -3.14
C LEU A 237 -14.19 13.43 -1.79
N THR A 238 -14.31 14.15 -0.68
CA THR A 238 -14.24 13.60 0.68
C THR A 238 -15.26 12.46 0.88
N GLU A 239 -16.51 12.68 0.52
CA GLU A 239 -17.53 11.63 0.68
C GLU A 239 -17.35 10.45 -0.29
N LYS A 240 -16.81 10.69 -1.50
CA LYS A 240 -16.56 9.65 -2.51
C LYS A 240 -15.38 8.76 -2.13
N LEU A 241 -14.42 9.31 -1.39
CA LEU A 241 -13.21 8.60 -0.95
C LEU A 241 -13.33 8.04 0.48
N LYS A 242 -14.45 8.24 1.17
CA LYS A 242 -14.63 7.86 2.58
C LYS A 242 -14.27 6.41 2.91
N GLY A 243 -14.58 5.45 2.04
CA GLY A 243 -14.23 4.03 2.19
C GLY A 243 -12.91 3.63 1.50
N PHE A 244 -12.11 4.59 1.04
CA PHE A 244 -10.90 4.29 0.26
C PHE A 244 -9.89 3.42 1.01
N ASN A 245 -9.75 3.62 2.31
CA ASN A 245 -8.79 2.90 3.14
C ASN A 245 -9.24 1.49 3.53
N GLU A 246 -10.53 1.16 3.41
CA GLU A 246 -11.11 -0.10 3.87
C GLU A 246 -10.84 -1.27 2.91
N ASP A 247 -10.90 -1.03 1.60
CA ASP A 247 -10.62 -2.03 0.57
C ASP A 247 -9.39 -1.62 -0.25
N LYS A 248 -8.30 -2.35 -0.07
CA LYS A 248 -7.04 -2.07 -0.78
C LYS A 248 -6.89 -2.84 -2.08
N LYS A 249 -7.70 -3.87 -2.30
CA LYS A 249 -7.57 -4.80 -3.44
C LYS A 249 -8.32 -4.35 -4.67
N THR A 250 -9.48 -3.75 -4.47
CA THR A 250 -10.32 -3.31 -5.58
C THR A 250 -9.94 -1.89 -5.99
N PRO A 251 -9.48 -1.64 -7.20
CA PRO A 251 -9.27 -0.30 -7.72
C PRO A 251 -10.56 0.54 -7.61
N LEU A 252 -10.42 1.82 -7.30
CA LEU A 252 -11.55 2.75 -7.27
C LEU A 252 -11.50 3.65 -8.50
N THR A 253 -12.55 3.60 -9.32
CA THR A 253 -12.71 4.51 -10.46
C THR A 253 -13.86 5.46 -10.18
N LEU A 254 -13.59 6.77 -10.25
CA LEU A 254 -14.58 7.83 -10.17
C LEU A 254 -14.65 8.57 -11.48
N GLY A 255 -15.86 8.73 -12.01
CA GLY A 255 -16.13 9.48 -13.22
C GLY A 255 -16.99 10.71 -12.94
N CYS A 256 -16.76 11.78 -13.68
CA CYS A 256 -17.57 12.99 -13.66
C CYS A 256 -17.76 13.55 -15.07
N THR A 257 -18.80 14.33 -15.23
CA THR A 257 -18.99 15.18 -16.43
C THR A 257 -18.53 16.59 -16.09
N MET A 258 -17.76 17.16 -16.98
CA MET A 258 -17.34 18.55 -16.90
C MET A 258 -18.14 19.36 -17.91
N ALA A 259 -19.04 20.19 -17.41
CA ALA A 259 -19.87 21.07 -18.23
C ALA A 259 -19.22 22.45 -18.37
N GLU A 260 -19.13 22.93 -19.59
CA GLU A 260 -18.74 24.29 -19.91
C GLU A 260 -19.98 25.18 -19.94
N THR A 261 -19.97 26.25 -19.16
CA THR A 261 -21.05 27.25 -19.15
C THR A 261 -20.53 28.55 -19.72
N PRO A 262 -21.00 28.98 -20.90
CA PRO A 262 -20.68 30.31 -21.45
C PRO A 262 -21.21 31.41 -20.54
N THR A 263 -20.36 32.39 -20.21
CA THR A 263 -20.76 33.64 -19.56
C THR A 263 -20.48 34.82 -20.47
N GLU A 264 -21.07 35.99 -20.22
CA GLU A 264 -20.80 37.18 -21.03
C GLU A 264 -19.29 37.53 -21.00
N GLY A 265 -18.56 37.11 -22.05
CA GLY A 265 -17.14 37.40 -22.26
C GLY A 265 -16.16 36.44 -21.61
N SER A 266 -16.62 35.33 -20.99
CA SER A 266 -15.78 34.27 -20.45
C SER A 266 -16.52 32.92 -20.42
N PHE A 267 -15.77 31.86 -20.08
CA PHE A 267 -16.32 30.53 -19.83
C PHE A 267 -16.00 30.11 -18.38
N THR A 268 -16.94 29.40 -17.76
CA THR A 268 -16.69 28.71 -16.50
C THR A 268 -16.86 27.22 -16.73
N ALA A 269 -15.98 26.40 -16.13
CA ALA A 269 -16.13 24.97 -16.12
C ALA A 269 -16.55 24.52 -14.72
N THR A 270 -17.56 23.67 -14.67
CA THR A 270 -18.02 23.04 -13.42
C THR A 270 -17.96 21.54 -13.56
N ILE A 271 -17.56 20.87 -12.49
CA ILE A 271 -17.61 19.41 -12.39
C ILE A 271 -18.94 19.06 -11.76
N ASP A 272 -19.73 18.23 -12.46
CA ASP A 272 -20.86 17.54 -11.86
C ASP A 272 -20.36 16.52 -10.84
N ASP A 273 -21.27 15.98 -10.03
CA ASP A 273 -20.91 15.05 -8.96
C ASP A 273 -20.13 13.83 -9.48
N TRP A 274 -19.08 13.45 -8.79
CA TRP A 274 -18.28 12.25 -9.09
C TRP A 274 -19.09 10.99 -8.77
N ASN A 275 -19.09 10.04 -9.69
CA ASN A 275 -19.78 8.77 -9.51
C ASN A 275 -18.83 7.60 -9.68
N THR A 276 -19.05 6.53 -8.91
CA THR A 276 -18.29 5.29 -9.09
C THR A 276 -18.63 4.69 -10.44
N VAL A 277 -17.60 4.43 -11.24
CA VAL A 277 -17.72 3.75 -12.53
C VAL A 277 -17.52 2.27 -12.29
N ALA A 278 -18.55 1.46 -12.58
CA ALA A 278 -18.45 0.01 -12.53
C ALA A 278 -17.88 -0.49 -13.87
N GLY A 279 -16.77 -1.18 -13.84
CA GLY A 279 -16.12 -1.77 -15.01
C GLY A 279 -14.65 -2.04 -14.76
N ASP A 280 -14.03 -2.84 -15.62
CA ASP A 280 -12.60 -3.05 -15.63
C ASP A 280 -11.86 -1.71 -15.79
N PRO A 281 -10.69 -1.55 -15.14
CA PRO A 281 -9.88 -0.35 -15.33
C PRO A 281 -9.61 -0.18 -16.82
N VAL A 282 -9.84 1.05 -17.33
CA VAL A 282 -9.52 1.40 -18.71
C VAL A 282 -8.02 1.24 -18.86
N GLU A 283 -7.59 0.24 -19.65
CA GLU A 283 -6.16 0.08 -19.95
C GLU A 283 -5.71 1.27 -20.81
N ALA A 284 -4.88 2.13 -20.24
CA ALA A 284 -4.09 3.08 -21.02
C ALA A 284 -2.97 2.29 -21.73
N MET A 285 -3.07 2.17 -23.04
CA MET A 285 -2.00 1.64 -23.89
C MET A 285 -0.87 2.66 -24.07
#